data_e3b2c30944d7feacc2a14b3357b83b0c
#
_entry.id   e3b2c30944d7feacc2a14b3357b83b0c
#
_cell.length_a   1.000
_cell.length_b   1.000
_cell.length_c   1.000
_cell.angle_alpha   90.00
_cell.angle_beta   90.00
_cell.angle_gamma   90.00
#
_symmetry.space_group_name_H-M   'P 1'
#
loop_
_entity.id
_entity.type
_entity.pdbx_description
1 polymer ?
#
loop_
_entity_poly.entity_id
_entity_poly.type
_entity_poly.pdbx_seq_one_letter_code
_entity_poly.pdbx_strand_id
1 'polypeptide(L)'
;MRFNIQNQCRLTHSFREQARSHMGSLCAVALAVSLAGCAGLPDQRLANEALKRGDTATAAANYQQLADLGYSEAQVGLADIQVDSRDPAQMKQAEATYRAAASVSPRAQARLGRLLVAKPGSTEAEQHEAETLLKKAAAAGEGNTLIPLAMLYLQYPHSFPNVNAQQQISQWRAEGKPEAGLAQVLLYRTQGTYDQHLDDVEKICKAALNTSDICYVELATVYQKQAKPEQQAELIKQMQAAHAYGTVSAQRVDSVARVLADASLGKTDEKTAQSLLEPIAPGYPASWVSLAQLLYDFPELGDVDQMMKYLDNGRAADQPRAELLLGKLYYEGKMVPADAKVAEEHFQKAVGREVAADYYLGQIYRRGYLGKVYPQKALDHLLTAARNGQNSADFAIAQLFSQGKGTKPDPLNAYVFSQLALAQNTPQATELAQTIQTQLPPDRLAEAQRLLKQEQAVRGALSPNTPELHALQEEDGEESQ
;
A
#
# COMPACT_ATOMS: atom_id res chain seq x y z
N MET A 1 -38.87 -25.81 -31.81
CA MET A 1 -37.99 -26.42 -32.85
C MET A 1 -36.59 -26.55 -32.26
N ARG A 2 -36.22 -27.78 -31.90
CA ARG A 2 -34.87 -28.11 -31.43
C ARG A 2 -34.03 -28.48 -32.67
N PHE A 3 -33.07 -27.66 -33.04
CA PHE A 3 -32.10 -28.01 -34.08
C PHE A 3 -30.90 -28.76 -33.43
N ASN A 4 -30.64 -29.93 -33.97
CA ASN A 4 -29.76 -30.96 -33.48
C ASN A 4 -28.31 -30.69 -33.89
N ILE A 5 -27.42 -30.38 -32.90
CA ILE A 5 -25.99 -30.05 -33.09
C ILE A 5 -25.13 -31.32 -33.25
N GLN A 6 -25.73 -32.53 -33.42
CA GLN A 6 -24.96 -33.78 -33.47
C GLN A 6 -24.41 -34.18 -34.85
N ASN A 7 -24.68 -33.43 -35.92
CA ASN A 7 -24.27 -33.86 -37.28
C ASN A 7 -22.99 -33.18 -37.81
N GLN A 8 -22.36 -32.28 -37.12
CA GLN A 8 -21.09 -31.68 -37.61
C GLN A 8 -19.82 -32.39 -37.16
N CYS A 9 -19.88 -33.27 -36.15
CA CYS A 9 -18.69 -34.03 -35.72
C CYS A 9 -18.42 -35.32 -36.52
N ARG A 10 -19.28 -35.71 -37.47
CA ARG A 10 -19.08 -36.94 -38.27
C ARG A 10 -18.33 -36.74 -39.58
N LEU A 11 -18.12 -35.52 -40.05
CA LEU A 11 -17.41 -35.23 -41.31
C LEU A 11 -15.88 -35.14 -41.18
N THR A 12 -15.35 -35.07 -39.99
CA THR A 12 -13.90 -34.99 -39.77
C THR A 12 -13.19 -36.34 -39.61
N HIS A 13 -13.94 -37.45 -39.49
CA HIS A 13 -13.34 -38.77 -39.31
C HIS A 13 -13.03 -39.50 -40.62
N SER A 14 -13.62 -39.11 -41.76
CA SER A 14 -13.40 -39.81 -43.03
C SER A 14 -12.17 -39.35 -43.82
N PHE A 15 -11.53 -38.25 -43.44
CA PHE A 15 -10.31 -37.74 -44.10
C PHE A 15 -9.00 -38.21 -43.46
N ARG A 16 -9.05 -39.04 -42.42
CA ARG A 16 -7.84 -39.50 -41.72
C ARG A 16 -7.26 -40.82 -42.21
N GLU A 17 -7.92 -41.55 -43.09
CA GLU A 17 -7.42 -42.86 -43.58
C GLU A 17 -6.74 -42.84 -44.94
N GLN A 18 -6.77 -41.75 -45.73
CA GLN A 18 -6.15 -41.71 -47.07
C GLN A 18 -4.79 -41.00 -47.16
N ALA A 19 -4.21 -40.52 -46.04
CA ALA A 19 -2.92 -39.81 -46.05
C ALA A 19 -1.77 -40.57 -45.36
N ARG A 20 -1.76 -41.94 -45.50
CA ARG A 20 -0.63 -42.75 -45.03
C ARG A 20 0.08 -43.42 -46.21
N SER A 21 0.66 -42.65 -47.12
CA SER A 21 1.83 -43.07 -47.88
C SER A 21 2.45 -41.82 -48.54
N HIS A 22 3.71 -41.65 -48.28
CA HIS A 22 4.68 -40.74 -48.87
C HIS A 22 5.01 -39.43 -48.11
N MET A 23 6.26 -39.45 -47.76
CA MET A 23 7.20 -38.35 -47.53
C MET A 23 7.34 -37.82 -46.09
N GLY A 24 8.44 -38.27 -45.53
CA GLY A 24 9.08 -37.71 -44.38
C GLY A 24 9.70 -36.32 -44.66
N SER A 25 10.00 -35.62 -43.58
CA SER A 25 10.73 -34.36 -43.52
C SER A 25 10.07 -33.15 -44.20
N LEU A 26 9.13 -32.52 -43.50
CA LEU A 26 8.83 -31.07 -43.56
C LEU A 26 7.60 -30.65 -42.74
N CYS A 27 7.23 -31.34 -41.68
CA CYS A 27 6.04 -31.03 -40.89
C CYS A 27 6.33 -30.78 -39.40
N ALA A 28 7.53 -30.28 -39.03
CA ALA A 28 7.83 -29.92 -37.64
C ALA A 28 7.56 -28.45 -37.33
N VAL A 29 7.15 -27.61 -38.27
CA VAL A 29 6.89 -26.18 -38.04
C VAL A 29 5.41 -25.80 -38.16
N ALA A 30 4.57 -26.67 -38.68
CA ALA A 30 3.14 -26.40 -38.88
C ALA A 30 2.21 -26.90 -37.76
N LEU A 31 2.73 -27.57 -36.71
CA LEU A 31 1.91 -28.09 -35.58
C LEU A 31 1.90 -27.19 -34.32
N ALA A 32 2.59 -26.05 -34.35
CA ALA A 32 2.56 -25.07 -33.25
C ALA A 32 1.47 -23.98 -33.39
N VAL A 33 0.74 -23.95 -34.50
CA VAL A 33 -0.29 -22.93 -34.79
C VAL A 33 -1.72 -23.41 -34.61
N SER A 34 -1.95 -24.68 -34.33
CA SER A 34 -3.32 -25.25 -34.26
C SER A 34 -3.83 -25.58 -32.86
N LEU A 35 -3.18 -25.05 -31.78
CA LEU A 35 -3.74 -25.04 -30.42
C LEU A 35 -4.37 -23.68 -30.06
N ALA A 36 -4.43 -22.73 -30.97
CA ALA A 36 -5.21 -21.51 -30.87
C ALA A 36 -6.66 -21.69 -31.37
N GLY A 37 -7.21 -22.84 -31.15
CA GLY A 37 -8.57 -23.17 -31.59
C GLY A 37 -9.55 -23.11 -30.44
N CYS A 38 -10.38 -22.09 -30.42
CA CYS A 38 -11.51 -21.72 -29.57
C CYS A 38 -11.18 -20.62 -28.53
N ALA A 39 -10.42 -19.59 -28.91
CA ALA A 39 -10.63 -18.30 -28.28
C ALA A 39 -12.04 -17.87 -28.74
N GLY A 40 -13.01 -17.88 -27.82
CA GLY A 40 -14.32 -17.24 -28.05
C GLY A 40 -14.09 -15.82 -28.52
N LEU A 41 -15.06 -15.21 -29.17
CA LEU A 41 -15.01 -13.80 -29.52
C LEU A 41 -14.66 -12.99 -28.27
N PRO A 42 -13.74 -12.02 -28.37
CA PRO A 42 -13.39 -11.19 -27.24
C PRO A 42 -14.65 -10.48 -26.71
N ASP A 43 -14.92 -10.64 -25.41
CA ASP A 43 -16.14 -10.13 -24.77
C ASP A 43 -15.75 -9.50 -23.44
N GLN A 44 -16.04 -8.21 -23.30
CA GLN A 44 -15.80 -7.47 -22.05
C GLN A 44 -16.56 -8.10 -20.88
N ARG A 45 -17.73 -8.67 -21.10
CA ARG A 45 -18.48 -9.38 -20.06
C ARG A 45 -17.73 -10.61 -19.56
N LEU A 46 -17.13 -11.38 -20.46
CA LEU A 46 -16.28 -12.54 -20.09
C LEU A 46 -15.05 -12.09 -19.28
N ALA A 47 -14.43 -10.97 -19.66
CA ALA A 47 -13.32 -10.40 -18.90
C ALA A 47 -13.77 -10.00 -17.47
N ASN A 48 -14.92 -9.34 -17.34
CA ASN A 48 -15.48 -8.95 -16.04
C ASN A 48 -15.84 -10.17 -15.17
N GLU A 49 -16.41 -11.22 -15.77
CA GLU A 49 -16.72 -12.47 -15.07
C GLU A 49 -15.46 -13.23 -14.64
N ALA A 50 -14.39 -13.21 -15.45
CA ALA A 50 -13.10 -13.77 -15.09
C ALA A 50 -12.48 -13.03 -13.90
N LEU A 51 -12.49 -11.68 -13.87
CA LEU A 51 -12.05 -10.89 -12.73
C LEU A 51 -12.81 -11.22 -11.44
N LYS A 52 -14.14 -11.35 -11.51
CA LYS A 52 -14.95 -11.74 -10.35
C LYS A 52 -14.57 -13.10 -9.75
N ARG A 53 -14.03 -14.00 -10.57
CA ARG A 53 -13.53 -15.31 -10.14
C ARG A 53 -12.05 -15.31 -9.75
N GLY A 54 -11.37 -14.16 -9.83
CA GLY A 54 -9.94 -14.05 -9.59
C GLY A 54 -9.05 -14.55 -10.75
N ASP A 55 -9.65 -14.88 -11.91
CA ASP A 55 -8.91 -15.31 -13.11
C ASP A 55 -8.43 -14.07 -13.90
N THR A 56 -7.40 -13.44 -13.37
CA THR A 56 -6.80 -12.23 -13.96
C THR A 56 -6.17 -12.49 -15.32
N ALA A 57 -5.64 -13.69 -15.56
CA ALA A 57 -5.02 -14.04 -16.83
C ALA A 57 -6.05 -14.09 -17.98
N THR A 58 -7.18 -14.76 -17.77
CA THR A 58 -8.28 -14.79 -18.73
C THR A 58 -8.88 -13.41 -18.94
N ALA A 59 -9.04 -12.62 -17.87
CA ALA A 59 -9.54 -11.25 -17.96
C ALA A 59 -8.61 -10.37 -18.79
N ALA A 60 -7.30 -10.38 -18.50
CA ALA A 60 -6.30 -9.62 -19.23
C ALA A 60 -6.27 -9.99 -20.72
N ALA A 61 -6.34 -11.29 -21.06
CA ALA A 61 -6.34 -11.74 -22.45
C ALA A 61 -7.56 -11.22 -23.24
N ASN A 62 -8.76 -11.23 -22.63
CA ASN A 62 -9.98 -10.69 -23.25
C ASN A 62 -9.93 -9.17 -23.40
N TYR A 63 -9.48 -8.44 -22.35
CA TYR A 63 -9.32 -7.00 -22.41
C TYR A 63 -8.27 -6.59 -23.44
N GLN A 64 -7.14 -7.30 -23.53
CA GLN A 64 -6.10 -7.00 -24.49
C GLN A 64 -6.61 -7.08 -25.93
N GLN A 65 -7.35 -8.12 -26.28
CA GLN A 65 -7.92 -8.26 -27.63
C GLN A 65 -8.87 -7.12 -27.99
N LEU A 66 -9.70 -6.66 -27.06
CA LEU A 66 -10.60 -5.53 -27.27
C LEU A 66 -9.84 -4.19 -27.24
N ALA A 67 -8.82 -4.04 -26.41
CA ALA A 67 -7.99 -2.86 -26.31
C ALA A 67 -7.21 -2.63 -27.62
N ASP A 68 -6.69 -3.70 -28.23
CA ASP A 68 -5.99 -3.66 -29.53
C ASP A 68 -6.92 -3.21 -30.66
N LEU A 69 -8.22 -3.43 -30.53
CA LEU A 69 -9.26 -2.93 -31.42
C LEU A 69 -9.69 -1.49 -31.13
N GLY A 70 -9.15 -0.87 -30.08
CA GLY A 70 -9.42 0.52 -29.72
C GLY A 70 -10.62 0.75 -28.78
N TYR A 71 -11.16 -0.31 -28.16
CA TYR A 71 -12.25 -0.16 -27.18
C TYR A 71 -11.72 0.42 -25.87
N SER A 72 -12.07 1.68 -25.59
CA SER A 72 -11.54 2.45 -24.44
C SER A 72 -11.86 1.81 -23.09
N GLU A 73 -13.03 1.22 -22.91
CA GLU A 73 -13.40 0.54 -21.66
C GLU A 73 -12.58 -0.73 -21.42
N ALA A 74 -12.19 -1.45 -22.48
CA ALA A 74 -11.28 -2.58 -22.38
C ALA A 74 -9.85 -2.12 -22.07
N GLN A 75 -9.40 -1.01 -22.66
CA GLN A 75 -8.13 -0.38 -22.32
C GLN A 75 -8.08 -0.02 -20.84
N VAL A 76 -9.15 0.58 -20.29
CA VAL A 76 -9.25 0.87 -18.85
C VAL A 76 -9.22 -0.40 -18.03
N GLY A 77 -9.98 -1.44 -18.40
CA GLY A 77 -9.99 -2.71 -17.68
C GLY A 77 -8.63 -3.42 -17.66
N LEU A 78 -7.88 -3.37 -18.77
CA LEU A 78 -6.51 -3.88 -18.82
C LEU A 78 -5.57 -3.09 -17.92
N ALA A 79 -5.66 -1.77 -17.96
CA ALA A 79 -4.84 -0.89 -17.14
C ALA A 79 -5.18 -1.04 -15.64
N ASP A 80 -6.45 -1.27 -15.27
CA ASP A 80 -6.84 -1.59 -13.90
C ASP A 80 -6.09 -2.85 -13.39
N ILE A 81 -6.02 -3.94 -14.19
CA ILE A 81 -5.25 -5.14 -13.85
C ILE A 81 -3.76 -4.86 -13.70
N GLN A 82 -3.19 -4.02 -14.56
CA GLN A 82 -1.78 -3.65 -14.52
C GLN A 82 -1.44 -2.85 -13.26
N VAL A 83 -2.32 -1.95 -12.81
CA VAL A 83 -2.16 -1.21 -11.53
C VAL A 83 -2.21 -2.17 -10.34
N ASP A 84 -3.18 -3.11 -10.34
CA ASP A 84 -3.34 -4.08 -9.25
C ASP A 84 -2.14 -5.02 -9.08
N SER A 85 -1.31 -5.19 -10.13
CA SER A 85 -0.09 -5.99 -10.06
C SER A 85 1.00 -5.37 -9.18
N ARG A 86 0.95 -4.05 -8.95
CA ARG A 86 1.96 -3.25 -8.24
C ARG A 86 3.38 -3.32 -8.82
N ASP A 87 3.52 -3.90 -10.01
CA ASP A 87 4.78 -3.90 -10.75
C ASP A 87 5.05 -2.52 -11.35
N PRO A 88 6.20 -1.88 -11.07
CA PRO A 88 6.49 -0.52 -11.56
C PRO A 88 6.46 -0.38 -13.08
N ALA A 89 6.85 -1.42 -13.82
CA ALA A 89 6.80 -1.40 -15.29
C ALA A 89 5.35 -1.47 -15.78
N GLN A 90 4.52 -2.32 -15.16
CA GLN A 90 3.10 -2.43 -15.47
C GLN A 90 2.34 -1.17 -15.05
N MET A 91 2.66 -0.55 -13.91
CA MET A 91 2.08 0.73 -13.51
C MET A 91 2.37 1.85 -14.51
N LYS A 92 3.59 1.92 -15.04
CA LYS A 92 3.96 2.88 -16.09
C LYS A 92 3.18 2.62 -17.39
N GLN A 93 2.97 1.36 -17.74
CA GLN A 93 2.17 0.99 -18.91
C GLN A 93 0.69 1.34 -18.69
N ALA A 94 0.14 1.09 -17.50
CA ALA A 94 -1.21 1.48 -17.13
C ALA A 94 -1.42 2.99 -17.24
N GLU A 95 -0.48 3.81 -16.74
CA GLU A 95 -0.52 5.27 -16.89
C GLU A 95 -0.63 5.68 -18.36
N ALA A 96 0.20 5.10 -19.22
CA ALA A 96 0.16 5.40 -20.67
C ALA A 96 -1.18 4.98 -21.30
N THR A 97 -1.73 3.85 -20.90
CA THR A 97 -3.02 3.34 -21.39
C THR A 97 -4.18 4.22 -20.93
N TYR A 98 -4.21 4.63 -19.65
CA TYR A 98 -5.22 5.58 -19.17
C TYR A 98 -5.13 6.93 -19.89
N ARG A 99 -3.91 7.45 -20.15
CA ARG A 99 -3.72 8.70 -20.90
C ARG A 99 -4.29 8.62 -22.31
N ALA A 100 -4.08 7.50 -23.00
CA ALA A 100 -4.63 7.30 -24.35
C ALA A 100 -6.17 7.27 -24.32
N ALA A 101 -6.79 6.59 -23.33
CA ALA A 101 -8.22 6.47 -23.19
C ALA A 101 -8.92 7.73 -22.61
N ALA A 102 -8.19 8.59 -21.87
CA ALA A 102 -8.76 9.73 -21.13
C ALA A 102 -9.39 10.80 -22.03
N SER A 103 -9.05 10.82 -23.33
CA SER A 103 -9.66 11.74 -24.30
C SER A 103 -11.15 11.46 -24.57
N VAL A 104 -11.58 10.20 -24.39
CA VAL A 104 -12.94 9.73 -24.73
C VAL A 104 -13.66 9.03 -23.59
N SER A 105 -12.97 8.58 -22.56
CA SER A 105 -13.56 7.84 -21.41
C SER A 105 -13.47 8.63 -20.11
N PRO A 106 -14.59 9.06 -19.51
CA PRO A 106 -14.63 9.65 -18.17
C PRO A 106 -14.05 8.72 -17.11
N ARG A 107 -14.27 7.41 -17.24
CA ARG A 107 -13.69 6.39 -16.35
C ARG A 107 -12.16 6.41 -16.42
N ALA A 108 -11.57 6.50 -17.63
CA ALA A 108 -10.12 6.65 -17.79
C ALA A 108 -9.61 7.95 -17.14
N GLN A 109 -10.35 9.06 -17.25
CA GLN A 109 -10.01 10.32 -16.58
C GLN A 109 -9.98 10.15 -15.07
N ALA A 110 -10.99 9.50 -14.47
CA ALA A 110 -11.03 9.22 -13.03
C ALA A 110 -9.87 8.32 -12.59
N ARG A 111 -9.55 7.25 -13.36
CA ARG A 111 -8.46 6.32 -13.07
C ARG A 111 -7.09 7.00 -13.16
N LEU A 112 -6.84 7.74 -14.23
CA LEU A 112 -5.59 8.50 -14.39
C LEU A 112 -5.43 9.55 -13.30
N GLY A 113 -6.47 10.32 -13.02
CA GLY A 113 -6.45 11.33 -11.96
C GLY A 113 -6.07 10.74 -10.60
N ARG A 114 -6.66 9.59 -10.23
CA ARG A 114 -6.31 8.87 -8.99
C ARG A 114 -4.87 8.37 -8.99
N LEU A 115 -4.42 7.78 -10.11
CA LEU A 115 -3.04 7.30 -10.25
C LEU A 115 -2.03 8.43 -10.05
N LEU A 116 -2.29 9.61 -10.64
CA LEU A 116 -1.42 10.78 -10.52
C LEU A 116 -1.40 11.36 -9.09
N VAL A 117 -2.55 11.34 -8.38
CA VAL A 117 -2.62 11.74 -6.96
C VAL A 117 -1.80 10.79 -6.09
N ALA A 118 -1.89 9.49 -6.33
CA ALA A 118 -1.18 8.47 -5.56
C ALA A 118 0.31 8.34 -5.92
N LYS A 119 0.76 8.97 -7.02
CA LYS A 119 2.12 8.84 -7.53
C LYS A 119 3.13 9.52 -6.59
N PRO A 120 4.09 8.77 -6.01
CA PRO A 120 5.15 9.37 -5.22
C PRO A 120 5.97 10.37 -6.05
N GLY A 121 6.21 11.57 -5.49
CA GLY A 121 6.95 12.61 -6.18
C GLY A 121 6.23 13.22 -7.38
N SER A 122 4.90 13.17 -7.40
CA SER A 122 4.07 13.83 -8.41
C SER A 122 4.45 15.31 -8.58
N THR A 123 4.74 15.72 -9.80
CA THR A 123 5.10 17.10 -10.13
C THR A 123 3.87 18.01 -10.05
N GLU A 124 4.10 19.33 -9.88
CA GLU A 124 3.02 20.32 -9.90
C GLU A 124 2.16 20.23 -11.17
N ALA A 125 2.79 19.98 -12.33
CA ALA A 125 2.08 19.77 -13.59
C ALA A 125 1.17 18.53 -13.55
N GLU A 126 1.64 17.41 -12.98
CA GLU A 126 0.84 16.19 -12.81
C GLU A 126 -0.30 16.39 -11.80
N GLN A 127 -0.07 17.17 -10.75
CA GLN A 127 -1.10 17.52 -9.76
C GLN A 127 -2.23 18.36 -10.39
N HIS A 128 -1.91 19.35 -11.20
CA HIS A 128 -2.90 20.12 -11.96
C HIS A 128 -3.60 19.29 -13.04
N GLU A 129 -2.88 18.37 -13.68
CA GLU A 129 -3.48 17.41 -14.61
C GLU A 129 -4.48 16.51 -13.86
N ALA A 130 -4.11 15.97 -12.70
CA ALA A 130 -4.99 15.16 -11.88
C ALA A 130 -6.26 15.90 -11.48
N GLU A 131 -6.15 17.15 -11.02
CA GLU A 131 -7.29 18.00 -10.69
C GLU A 131 -8.25 18.14 -11.90
N THR A 132 -7.68 18.46 -13.05
CA THR A 132 -8.46 18.67 -14.29
C THR A 132 -9.21 17.40 -14.70
N LEU A 133 -8.53 16.24 -14.64
CA LEU A 133 -9.09 14.94 -14.99
C LEU A 133 -10.21 14.53 -14.04
N LEU A 134 -9.97 14.65 -12.72
CA LEU A 134 -10.96 14.30 -11.70
C LEU A 134 -12.19 15.20 -11.77
N LYS A 135 -12.04 16.52 -11.99
CA LYS A 135 -13.16 17.43 -12.18
C LYS A 135 -13.98 17.11 -13.43
N LYS A 136 -13.31 16.76 -14.54
CA LYS A 136 -14.01 16.34 -15.78
C LYS A 136 -14.78 15.04 -15.57
N ALA A 137 -14.18 14.05 -14.94
CA ALA A 137 -14.83 12.79 -14.63
C ALA A 137 -16.03 12.97 -13.71
N ALA A 138 -15.91 13.79 -12.65
CA ALA A 138 -17.00 14.14 -11.75
C ALA A 138 -18.17 14.84 -12.48
N ALA A 139 -17.86 15.75 -13.40
CA ALA A 139 -18.87 16.42 -14.22
C ALA A 139 -19.59 15.48 -15.20
N ALA A 140 -18.92 14.39 -15.60
CA ALA A 140 -19.50 13.32 -16.41
C ALA A 140 -20.29 12.28 -15.60
N GLY A 141 -20.36 12.42 -14.26
CA GLY A 141 -21.08 11.51 -13.37
C GLY A 141 -20.28 10.32 -12.87
N GLU A 142 -18.95 10.29 -13.10
CA GLU A 142 -18.09 9.25 -12.55
C GLU A 142 -17.96 9.41 -11.03
N GLY A 143 -18.14 8.30 -10.31
CA GLY A 143 -17.93 8.22 -8.87
C GLY A 143 -16.47 8.13 -8.48
N ASN A 144 -16.22 8.16 -7.17
CA ASN A 144 -14.89 8.04 -6.56
C ASN A 144 -13.88 9.09 -7.07
N THR A 145 -14.32 10.32 -7.24
CA THR A 145 -13.52 11.45 -7.73
C THR A 145 -13.26 12.50 -6.66
N LEU A 146 -14.16 12.68 -5.70
CA LEU A 146 -14.03 13.72 -4.67
C LEU A 146 -13.01 13.39 -3.60
N ILE A 147 -12.85 12.11 -3.24
CA ILE A 147 -11.83 11.68 -2.28
C ILE A 147 -10.42 11.98 -2.83
N PRO A 148 -10.05 11.55 -4.06
CA PRO A 148 -8.77 11.94 -4.66
C PRO A 148 -8.57 13.46 -4.81
N LEU A 149 -9.63 14.22 -5.11
CA LEU A 149 -9.55 15.68 -5.13
C LEU A 149 -9.27 16.26 -3.74
N ALA A 150 -9.94 15.74 -2.69
CA ALA A 150 -9.66 16.15 -1.32
C ALA A 150 -8.22 15.82 -0.91
N MET A 151 -7.74 14.62 -1.24
CA MET A 151 -6.34 14.22 -1.03
C MET A 151 -5.39 15.20 -1.70
N LEU A 152 -5.62 15.52 -2.96
CA LEU A 152 -4.79 16.44 -3.74
C LEU A 152 -4.66 17.81 -3.06
N TYR A 153 -5.79 18.39 -2.62
CA TYR A 153 -5.80 19.70 -1.98
C TYR A 153 -5.20 19.70 -0.56
N LEU A 154 -5.33 18.58 0.15
CA LEU A 154 -4.77 18.42 1.50
C LEU A 154 -3.26 18.15 1.46
N GLN A 155 -2.80 17.37 0.48
CA GLN A 155 -1.38 17.01 0.32
C GLN A 155 -0.55 18.14 -0.30
N TYR A 156 -1.11 18.86 -1.26
CA TYR A 156 -0.37 19.85 -2.07
C TYR A 156 -0.98 21.27 -1.99
N PRO A 157 -1.14 21.86 -0.79
CA PRO A 157 -1.77 23.17 -0.65
C PRO A 157 -1.00 24.28 -1.38
N HIS A 158 0.31 24.12 -1.58
CA HIS A 158 1.15 25.08 -2.30
C HIS A 158 0.85 25.10 -3.81
N SER A 159 0.51 23.96 -4.40
CA SER A 159 0.12 23.86 -5.82
C SER A 159 -1.30 24.40 -6.05
N PHE A 160 -2.12 24.50 -5.01
CA PHE A 160 -3.50 24.97 -5.07
C PHE A 160 -3.76 26.15 -4.09
N PRO A 161 -3.03 27.27 -4.19
CA PRO A 161 -3.10 28.35 -3.20
C PRO A 161 -4.48 29.03 -3.12
N ASN A 162 -5.30 28.89 -4.16
CA ASN A 162 -6.65 29.45 -4.23
C ASN A 162 -7.74 28.48 -3.75
N VAL A 163 -7.37 27.26 -3.32
CA VAL A 163 -8.32 26.24 -2.86
C VAL A 163 -8.17 26.06 -1.36
N ASN A 164 -9.23 26.35 -0.62
CA ASN A 164 -9.32 25.95 0.78
C ASN A 164 -9.98 24.57 0.86
N ALA A 165 -9.20 23.54 1.13
CA ALA A 165 -9.67 22.15 1.17
C ALA A 165 -10.85 21.95 2.13
N GLN A 166 -10.79 22.54 3.35
CA GLN A 166 -11.85 22.44 4.34
C GLN A 166 -13.15 23.09 3.84
N GLN A 167 -13.08 24.28 3.25
CA GLN A 167 -14.23 24.97 2.69
C GLN A 167 -14.82 24.18 1.52
N GLN A 168 -13.96 23.64 0.64
CA GLN A 168 -14.41 22.84 -0.51
C GLN A 168 -15.13 21.56 -0.07
N ILE A 169 -14.60 20.84 0.91
CA ILE A 169 -15.24 19.62 1.46
C ILE A 169 -16.57 19.98 2.13
N SER A 170 -16.63 21.08 2.90
CA SER A 170 -17.86 21.57 3.51
C SER A 170 -18.93 21.91 2.47
N GLN A 171 -18.51 22.52 1.35
CA GLN A 171 -19.40 22.81 0.23
C GLN A 171 -19.94 21.52 -0.41
N TRP A 172 -19.10 20.53 -0.69
CA TRP A 172 -19.55 19.23 -1.22
C TRP A 172 -20.54 18.53 -0.29
N ARG A 173 -20.32 18.61 1.04
CA ARG A 173 -21.29 18.10 2.03
C ARG A 173 -22.63 18.84 1.96
N ALA A 174 -22.61 20.16 1.86
CA ALA A 174 -23.84 20.98 1.73
C ALA A 174 -24.60 20.69 0.43
N GLU A 175 -23.89 20.36 -0.65
CA GLU A 175 -24.45 19.94 -1.94
C GLU A 175 -24.96 18.50 -1.93
N GLY A 176 -24.76 17.75 -0.85
CA GLY A 176 -25.18 16.34 -0.72
C GLY A 176 -24.41 15.39 -1.62
N LYS A 177 -23.15 15.71 -1.97
CA LYS A 177 -22.32 14.82 -2.79
C LYS A 177 -22.04 13.52 -2.03
N PRO A 178 -22.19 12.33 -2.66
CA PRO A 178 -22.10 11.04 -1.97
C PRO A 178 -20.76 10.81 -1.24
N GLU A 179 -19.65 11.23 -1.84
CA GLU A 179 -18.29 11.00 -1.29
C GLU A 179 -17.84 12.08 -0.30
N ALA A 180 -18.60 13.18 -0.16
CA ALA A 180 -18.19 14.33 0.65
C ALA A 180 -18.03 13.98 2.14
N GLY A 181 -18.81 13.00 2.63
CA GLY A 181 -18.67 12.48 3.97
C GLY A 181 -17.30 11.85 4.19
N LEU A 182 -16.86 10.99 3.28
CA LEU A 182 -15.54 10.34 3.36
C LEU A 182 -14.39 11.34 3.21
N ALA A 183 -14.54 12.35 2.34
CA ALA A 183 -13.60 13.47 2.26
C ALA A 183 -13.50 14.23 3.60
N GLN A 184 -14.60 14.32 4.36
CA GLN A 184 -14.58 14.92 5.71
C GLN A 184 -13.83 14.03 6.72
N VAL A 185 -13.98 12.72 6.67
CA VAL A 185 -13.20 11.79 7.50
C VAL A 185 -11.72 11.96 7.24
N LEU A 186 -11.34 12.05 5.96
CA LEU A 186 -9.98 12.34 5.54
C LEU A 186 -9.46 13.67 6.10
N LEU A 187 -10.27 14.72 6.07
CA LEU A 187 -9.90 16.02 6.66
C LEU A 187 -9.64 15.90 8.16
N TYR A 188 -10.48 15.17 8.90
CA TYR A 188 -10.28 14.95 10.34
C TYR A 188 -8.96 14.24 10.63
N ARG A 189 -8.59 13.22 9.84
CA ARG A 189 -7.31 12.53 9.96
C ARG A 189 -6.14 13.48 9.67
N THR A 190 -6.18 14.21 8.58
CA THR A 190 -5.12 15.15 8.17
C THR A 190 -4.91 16.28 9.20
N GLN A 191 -5.97 16.72 9.87
CA GLN A 191 -5.90 17.75 10.92
C GLN A 191 -5.55 17.19 12.29
N GLY A 192 -5.41 15.89 12.47
CA GLY A 192 -5.21 15.25 13.77
C GLY A 192 -6.41 15.41 14.73
N THR A 193 -7.61 15.65 14.18
CA THR A 193 -8.83 15.88 14.97
C THR A 193 -9.80 14.69 14.94
N TYR A 194 -9.36 13.57 14.35
CA TYR A 194 -10.19 12.38 14.16
C TYR A 194 -10.87 11.91 15.45
N ASP A 195 -10.12 11.82 16.55
CA ASP A 195 -10.63 11.37 17.85
C ASP A 195 -11.69 12.30 18.46
N GLN A 196 -11.71 13.55 18.04
CA GLN A 196 -12.71 14.53 18.48
C GLN A 196 -14.02 14.41 17.70
N HIS A 197 -14.02 13.66 16.59
CA HIS A 197 -15.13 13.56 15.65
C HIS A 197 -15.63 12.12 15.42
N LEU A 198 -15.35 11.20 16.33
CA LEU A 198 -15.72 9.77 16.18
C LEU A 198 -17.21 9.56 15.91
N ASP A 199 -18.11 10.33 16.54
CA ASP A 199 -19.55 10.23 16.31
C ASP A 199 -19.98 10.69 14.89
N ASP A 200 -19.31 11.72 14.32
CA ASP A 200 -19.57 12.14 12.94
C ASP A 200 -19.01 11.10 11.95
N VAL A 201 -17.83 10.53 12.23
CA VAL A 201 -17.24 9.42 11.43
C VAL A 201 -18.19 8.21 11.44
N GLU A 202 -18.69 7.81 12.62
CA GLU A 202 -19.68 6.72 12.72
C GLU A 202 -20.91 6.99 11.86
N LYS A 203 -21.48 8.19 11.96
CA LYS A 203 -22.66 8.58 11.18
C LYS A 203 -22.41 8.55 9.68
N ILE A 204 -21.27 9.12 9.25
CA ILE A 204 -20.85 9.14 7.84
C ILE A 204 -20.70 7.71 7.32
N CYS A 205 -19.95 6.88 8.05
CA CYS A 205 -19.63 5.55 7.58
C CYS A 205 -20.82 4.59 7.65
N LYS A 206 -21.73 4.74 8.61
CA LYS A 206 -23.00 4.00 8.58
C LYS A 206 -23.84 4.33 7.35
N ALA A 207 -23.88 5.59 6.93
CA ALA A 207 -24.62 6.00 5.74
C ALA A 207 -23.96 5.53 4.43
N ALA A 208 -22.63 5.42 4.39
CA ALA A 208 -21.86 5.05 3.22
C ALA A 208 -21.49 3.56 3.14
N LEU A 209 -21.82 2.73 4.15
CA LEU A 209 -21.34 1.35 4.29
C LEU A 209 -21.66 0.46 3.06
N ASN A 210 -22.81 0.67 2.43
CA ASN A 210 -23.22 -0.08 1.25
C ASN A 210 -22.55 0.38 -0.06
N THR A 211 -21.89 1.54 -0.04
CA THR A 211 -21.28 2.15 -1.23
C THR A 211 -19.77 2.25 -1.15
N SER A 212 -19.21 2.12 0.06
CA SER A 212 -17.77 2.24 0.30
C SER A 212 -17.32 1.27 1.39
N ASP A 213 -16.51 0.30 1.01
CA ASP A 213 -16.02 -0.75 1.91
C ASP A 213 -14.98 -0.24 2.93
N ILE A 214 -14.35 0.92 2.68
CA ILE A 214 -13.45 1.58 3.66
C ILE A 214 -14.19 1.84 4.98
N CYS A 215 -15.51 2.04 4.93
CA CYS A 215 -16.31 2.27 6.10
C CYS A 215 -16.33 1.09 7.10
N TYR A 216 -15.99 -0.13 6.67
CA TYR A 216 -15.78 -1.23 7.62
C TYR A 216 -14.57 -0.98 8.52
N VAL A 217 -13.47 -0.46 7.97
CA VAL A 217 -12.26 -0.13 8.75
C VAL A 217 -12.53 1.06 9.67
N GLU A 218 -13.13 2.13 9.14
CA GLU A 218 -13.43 3.32 9.93
C GLU A 218 -14.41 3.02 11.09
N LEU A 219 -15.45 2.23 10.85
CA LEU A 219 -16.39 1.83 11.90
C LEU A 219 -15.73 0.90 12.92
N ALA A 220 -14.89 -0.07 12.49
CA ALA A 220 -14.14 -0.92 13.41
C ALA A 220 -13.24 -0.07 14.33
N THR A 221 -12.52 0.90 13.75
CA THR A 221 -11.68 1.85 14.50
C THR A 221 -12.51 2.65 15.52
N VAL A 222 -13.63 3.24 15.08
CA VAL A 222 -14.51 4.00 15.95
C VAL A 222 -15.06 3.14 17.10
N TYR A 223 -15.53 1.93 16.80
CA TYR A 223 -16.12 1.05 17.81
C TYR A 223 -15.09 0.57 18.82
N GLN A 224 -13.85 0.31 18.38
CA GLN A 224 -12.76 -0.05 19.30
C GLN A 224 -12.39 1.12 20.21
N LYS A 225 -12.16 2.33 19.65
CA LYS A 225 -11.88 3.55 20.42
C LYS A 225 -12.98 3.92 21.41
N GLN A 226 -14.24 3.70 21.06
CA GLN A 226 -15.40 4.01 21.90
C GLN A 226 -15.85 2.84 22.77
N ALA A 227 -15.14 1.71 22.77
CA ALA A 227 -15.49 0.49 23.51
C ALA A 227 -16.94 0.02 23.24
N LYS A 228 -17.32 -0.12 21.96
CA LYS A 228 -18.64 -0.56 21.48
C LYS A 228 -18.61 -2.01 20.95
N PRO A 229 -18.39 -3.03 21.78
CA PRO A 229 -18.15 -4.42 21.33
C PRO A 229 -19.35 -5.05 20.62
N GLU A 230 -20.59 -4.70 20.97
CA GLU A 230 -21.77 -5.25 20.32
C GLU A 230 -21.90 -4.75 18.88
N GLN A 231 -21.66 -3.44 18.65
CA GLN A 231 -21.67 -2.83 17.31
C GLN A 231 -20.52 -3.38 16.47
N GLN A 232 -19.36 -3.60 17.07
CA GLN A 232 -18.21 -4.20 16.40
C GLN A 232 -18.51 -5.64 15.95
N ALA A 233 -19.10 -6.46 16.80
CA ALA A 233 -19.48 -7.83 16.45
C ALA A 233 -20.50 -7.88 15.30
N GLU A 234 -21.50 -7.00 15.30
CA GLU A 234 -22.49 -6.90 14.21
C GLU A 234 -21.83 -6.43 12.91
N LEU A 235 -20.93 -5.44 12.96
CA LEU A 235 -20.16 -4.96 11.81
C LEU A 235 -19.34 -6.09 11.18
N ILE A 236 -18.64 -6.88 12.00
CA ILE A 236 -17.83 -8.03 11.54
C ILE A 236 -18.72 -9.04 10.80
N LYS A 237 -19.87 -9.37 11.36
CA LYS A 237 -20.83 -10.30 10.75
C LYS A 237 -21.32 -9.79 9.39
N GLN A 238 -21.65 -8.49 9.28
CA GLN A 238 -22.05 -7.85 8.03
C GLN A 238 -20.91 -7.88 7.02
N MET A 239 -19.67 -7.58 7.44
CA MET A 239 -18.48 -7.63 6.58
C MET A 239 -18.22 -9.04 6.05
N GLN A 240 -18.30 -10.07 6.91
CA GLN A 240 -18.12 -11.46 6.49
C GLN A 240 -19.18 -11.90 5.46
N ALA A 241 -20.43 -11.50 5.64
CA ALA A 241 -21.49 -11.75 4.67
C ALA A 241 -21.20 -11.02 3.34
N ALA A 242 -20.82 -9.74 3.39
CA ALA A 242 -20.48 -8.95 2.21
C ALA A 242 -19.24 -9.50 1.48
N HIS A 243 -18.24 -9.99 2.21
CA HIS A 243 -17.08 -10.66 1.64
C HIS A 243 -17.46 -11.96 0.93
N ALA A 244 -18.32 -12.77 1.53
CA ALA A 244 -18.82 -14.00 0.92
C ALA A 244 -19.61 -13.75 -0.39
N TYR A 245 -20.27 -12.59 -0.50
CA TYR A 245 -20.93 -12.14 -1.74
C TYR A 245 -19.97 -11.47 -2.74
N GLY A 246 -18.70 -11.27 -2.38
CA GLY A 246 -17.70 -10.63 -3.23
C GLY A 246 -17.83 -9.09 -3.33
N THR A 247 -18.57 -8.44 -2.43
CA THR A 247 -18.72 -6.97 -2.37
C THR A 247 -17.70 -6.30 -1.47
N VAL A 248 -17.04 -7.06 -0.60
CA VAL A 248 -15.91 -6.62 0.24
C VAL A 248 -14.70 -7.47 -0.09
N SER A 249 -13.56 -6.83 -0.35
CA SER A 249 -12.31 -7.50 -0.72
C SER A 249 -11.67 -8.19 0.49
N ALA A 250 -10.82 -9.20 0.23
CA ALA A 250 -10.00 -9.84 1.27
C ALA A 250 -9.03 -8.83 1.91
N GLN A 251 -8.52 -7.87 1.16
CA GLN A 251 -7.71 -6.77 1.69
C GLN A 251 -8.47 -5.98 2.77
N ARG A 252 -9.75 -5.71 2.55
CA ARG A 252 -10.56 -4.98 3.53
C ARG A 252 -10.82 -5.78 4.80
N VAL A 253 -11.02 -7.10 4.66
CA VAL A 253 -11.12 -8.01 5.81
C VAL A 253 -9.81 -8.01 6.60
N ASP A 254 -8.66 -8.07 5.92
CA ASP A 254 -7.33 -7.99 6.54
C ASP A 254 -7.14 -6.67 7.32
N SER A 255 -7.51 -5.54 6.71
CA SER A 255 -7.41 -4.23 7.38
C SER A 255 -8.27 -4.15 8.64
N VAL A 256 -9.50 -4.68 8.62
CA VAL A 256 -10.34 -4.74 9.84
C VAL A 256 -9.72 -5.66 10.88
N ALA A 257 -9.18 -6.81 10.50
CA ALA A 257 -8.51 -7.71 11.44
C ALA A 257 -7.32 -7.03 12.14
N ARG A 258 -6.54 -6.24 11.40
CA ARG A 258 -5.44 -5.44 12.00
C ARG A 258 -5.96 -4.38 12.98
N VAL A 259 -7.06 -3.69 12.67
CA VAL A 259 -7.71 -2.78 13.61
C VAL A 259 -8.10 -3.51 14.90
N LEU A 260 -8.68 -4.70 14.82
CA LEU A 260 -9.07 -5.50 15.99
C LEU A 260 -7.87 -5.88 16.87
N ALA A 261 -6.69 -6.04 16.28
CA ALA A 261 -5.45 -6.39 16.97
C ALA A 261 -4.69 -5.16 17.50
N ASP A 262 -5.06 -3.95 17.13
CA ASP A 262 -4.33 -2.72 17.51
C ASP A 262 -4.68 -2.27 18.94
N ALA A 263 -3.74 -2.49 19.85
CA ALA A 263 -3.87 -2.09 21.26
C ALA A 263 -3.89 -0.55 21.46
N SER A 264 -3.39 0.24 20.50
CA SER A 264 -3.41 1.70 20.58
C SER A 264 -4.81 2.28 20.42
N LEU A 265 -5.70 1.53 19.77
CA LEU A 265 -7.10 1.92 19.54
C LEU A 265 -8.03 1.56 20.70
N GLY A 266 -7.61 0.65 21.58
CA GLY A 266 -8.42 0.21 22.72
C GLY A 266 -8.20 -1.25 23.09
N LYS A 267 -9.26 -1.90 23.61
CA LYS A 267 -9.19 -3.33 23.92
C LYS A 267 -9.14 -4.16 22.62
N THR A 268 -8.13 -5.00 22.49
CA THR A 268 -7.95 -5.88 21.35
C THR A 268 -8.94 -7.05 21.33
N ASP A 269 -9.25 -7.54 20.14
CA ASP A 269 -9.96 -8.81 19.89
C ASP A 269 -9.13 -9.66 18.92
N GLU A 270 -7.97 -10.08 19.39
CA GLU A 270 -6.97 -10.82 18.66
C GLU A 270 -7.48 -12.18 18.14
N LYS A 271 -8.40 -12.81 18.85
CA LYS A 271 -9.01 -14.08 18.42
C LYS A 271 -9.93 -13.91 17.23
N THR A 272 -10.73 -12.85 17.23
CA THR A 272 -11.57 -12.52 16.08
C THR A 272 -10.69 -12.10 14.91
N ALA A 273 -9.62 -11.32 15.13
CA ALA A 273 -8.66 -10.97 14.10
C ALA A 273 -8.06 -12.22 13.43
N GLN A 274 -7.60 -13.20 14.21
CA GLN A 274 -7.09 -14.47 13.70
C GLN A 274 -8.15 -15.21 12.86
N SER A 275 -9.37 -15.30 13.35
CA SER A 275 -10.48 -16.00 12.68
C SER A 275 -10.88 -15.35 11.34
N LEU A 276 -10.64 -14.05 11.18
CA LEU A 276 -10.88 -13.32 9.93
C LEU A 276 -9.75 -13.56 8.93
N LEU A 277 -8.49 -13.59 9.38
CA LEU A 277 -7.31 -13.71 8.52
C LEU A 277 -7.11 -15.11 7.96
N GLU A 278 -7.31 -16.16 8.76
CA GLU A 278 -7.04 -17.54 8.35
C GLU A 278 -7.79 -17.98 7.07
N PRO A 279 -9.08 -17.71 6.90
CA PRO A 279 -9.82 -18.11 5.70
C PRO A 279 -9.40 -17.37 4.43
N ILE A 280 -8.95 -16.12 4.55
CA ILE A 280 -8.61 -15.28 3.40
C ILE A 280 -7.16 -15.42 2.96
N ALA A 281 -6.25 -15.83 3.86
CA ALA A 281 -4.82 -15.86 3.60
C ALA A 281 -4.39 -16.69 2.36
N PRO A 282 -5.01 -17.82 2.01
CA PRO A 282 -4.68 -18.54 0.78
C PRO A 282 -4.97 -17.75 -0.50
N GLY A 283 -6.00 -16.91 -0.51
CA GLY A 283 -6.41 -16.08 -1.64
C GLY A 283 -5.86 -14.65 -1.60
N TYR A 284 -5.42 -14.20 -0.44
CA TYR A 284 -4.80 -12.89 -0.21
C TYR A 284 -3.53 -13.05 0.63
N PRO A 285 -2.38 -13.28 -0.02
CA PRO A 285 -1.14 -13.68 0.67
C PRO A 285 -0.59 -12.69 1.70
N ALA A 286 -0.94 -11.41 1.62
CA ALA A 286 -0.56 -10.43 2.65
C ALA A 286 -1.08 -10.84 4.04
N SER A 287 -2.24 -11.51 4.12
CA SER A 287 -2.80 -12.00 5.38
C SER A 287 -1.96 -13.08 6.07
N TRP A 288 -1.09 -13.78 5.34
CA TRP A 288 -0.10 -14.65 5.98
C TRP A 288 0.86 -13.86 6.88
N VAL A 289 1.26 -12.67 6.40
CA VAL A 289 2.13 -11.79 7.19
C VAL A 289 1.36 -11.15 8.34
N SER A 290 0.12 -10.74 8.12
CA SER A 290 -0.77 -10.23 9.18
C SER A 290 -1.00 -11.28 10.29
N LEU A 291 -1.17 -12.56 9.93
CA LEU A 291 -1.25 -13.67 10.88
C LEU A 291 0.07 -13.86 11.67
N ALA A 292 1.21 -13.78 10.98
CA ALA A 292 2.51 -13.89 11.65
C ALA A 292 2.75 -12.71 12.59
N GLN A 293 2.40 -11.48 12.18
CA GLN A 293 2.45 -10.29 13.04
C GLN A 293 1.54 -10.45 14.25
N LEU A 294 0.33 -10.96 14.07
CA LEU A 294 -0.60 -11.21 15.15
C LEU A 294 -0.01 -12.17 16.20
N LEU A 295 0.62 -13.27 15.79
CA LEU A 295 1.29 -14.19 16.72
C LEU A 295 2.54 -13.56 17.35
N TYR A 296 3.22 -12.69 16.63
CA TYR A 296 4.33 -11.93 17.17
C TYR A 296 3.87 -10.99 18.31
N ASP A 297 2.74 -10.30 18.14
CA ASP A 297 2.21 -9.37 19.13
C ASP A 297 1.50 -10.10 20.29
N PHE A 298 0.80 -11.21 19.99
CA PHE A 298 0.02 -12.04 20.91
C PHE A 298 0.49 -13.50 20.90
N PRO A 299 1.62 -13.82 21.56
CA PRO A 299 2.21 -15.17 21.53
C PRO A 299 1.33 -16.29 22.07
N GLU A 300 0.29 -15.94 22.82
CA GLU A 300 -0.70 -16.90 23.35
C GLU A 300 -1.66 -17.47 22.30
N LEU A 301 -1.72 -16.88 21.09
CA LEU A 301 -2.57 -17.33 19.99
C LEU A 301 -1.99 -18.49 19.21
N GLY A 302 -0.69 -18.76 19.32
CA GLY A 302 -0.02 -19.83 18.59
C GLY A 302 1.44 -19.98 19.00
N ASP A 303 2.09 -20.97 18.44
CA ASP A 303 3.50 -21.26 18.69
C ASP A 303 4.42 -20.73 17.57
N VAL A 304 5.74 -20.86 17.83
CA VAL A 304 6.78 -20.45 16.85
C VAL A 304 6.64 -21.20 15.54
N ASP A 305 6.33 -22.49 15.57
CA ASP A 305 6.25 -23.30 14.35
C ASP A 305 5.09 -22.84 13.45
N GLN A 306 3.96 -22.46 14.06
CA GLN A 306 2.82 -21.89 13.35
C GLN A 306 3.18 -20.53 12.74
N MET A 307 3.84 -19.65 13.49
CA MET A 307 4.30 -18.36 13.01
C MET A 307 5.27 -18.51 11.84
N MET A 308 6.27 -19.39 11.95
CA MET A 308 7.22 -19.67 10.88
C MET A 308 6.52 -20.19 9.62
N LYS A 309 5.50 -21.04 9.78
CA LYS A 309 4.68 -21.51 8.65
C LYS A 309 3.97 -20.36 7.93
N TYR A 310 3.39 -19.41 8.68
CA TYR A 310 2.77 -18.22 8.10
C TYR A 310 3.79 -17.36 7.34
N LEU A 311 4.98 -17.15 7.93
CA LEU A 311 6.06 -16.41 7.28
C LEU A 311 6.57 -17.10 6.03
N ASP A 312 6.71 -18.43 6.03
CA ASP A 312 7.10 -19.21 4.85
C ASP A 312 6.07 -19.11 3.73
N ASN A 313 4.77 -19.13 4.05
CA ASN A 313 3.71 -18.90 3.06
C ASN A 313 3.78 -17.47 2.49
N GLY A 314 4.01 -16.46 3.32
CA GLY A 314 4.22 -15.09 2.89
C GLY A 314 5.43 -14.94 1.96
N ARG A 315 6.56 -15.57 2.31
CA ARG A 315 7.78 -15.58 1.48
C ARG A 315 7.56 -16.28 0.15
N ALA A 316 6.89 -17.43 0.16
CA ALA A 316 6.56 -18.17 -1.07
C ALA A 316 5.67 -17.35 -2.03
N ALA A 317 4.88 -16.43 -1.48
CA ALA A 317 4.06 -15.49 -2.23
C ALA A 317 4.75 -14.13 -2.46
N ASP A 318 6.07 -14.05 -2.29
CA ASP A 318 6.89 -12.84 -2.49
C ASP A 318 6.42 -11.62 -1.68
N GLN A 319 5.96 -11.83 -0.45
CA GLN A 319 5.61 -10.74 0.46
C GLN A 319 6.88 -10.24 1.18
N PRO A 320 7.39 -9.03 0.87
CA PRO A 320 8.67 -8.54 1.43
C PRO A 320 8.58 -8.34 2.95
N ARG A 321 7.40 -8.00 3.46
CA ARG A 321 7.14 -7.82 4.89
C ARG A 321 7.36 -9.12 5.69
N ALA A 322 7.26 -10.30 5.06
CA ALA A 322 7.60 -11.56 5.72
C ALA A 322 9.12 -11.63 6.05
N GLU A 323 9.97 -11.17 5.14
CA GLU A 323 11.40 -11.07 5.40
C GLU A 323 11.73 -10.02 6.46
N LEU A 324 11.02 -8.86 6.44
CA LEU A 324 11.16 -7.84 7.48
C LEU A 324 10.81 -8.41 8.87
N LEU A 325 9.68 -9.11 9.01
CA LEU A 325 9.23 -9.67 10.29
C LEU A 325 10.17 -10.78 10.78
N LEU A 326 10.69 -11.64 9.89
CA LEU A 326 11.75 -12.60 10.24
C LEU A 326 13.01 -11.88 10.76
N GLY A 327 13.43 -10.82 10.08
CA GLY A 327 14.54 -10.00 10.55
C GLY A 327 14.29 -9.44 11.94
N LYS A 328 13.12 -8.88 12.22
CA LYS A 328 12.73 -8.38 13.56
C LYS A 328 12.76 -9.49 14.61
N LEU A 329 12.22 -10.65 14.29
CA LEU A 329 12.18 -11.81 15.19
C LEU A 329 13.56 -12.20 15.71
N TYR A 330 14.54 -12.34 14.80
CA TYR A 330 15.92 -12.66 15.15
C TYR A 330 16.69 -11.46 15.71
N TYR A 331 16.35 -10.23 15.33
CA TYR A 331 16.96 -9.03 15.88
C TYR A 331 16.60 -8.81 17.35
N GLU A 332 15.35 -9.01 17.73
CA GLU A 332 14.83 -8.79 19.07
C GLU A 332 14.98 -10.05 19.96
N GLY A 333 15.10 -11.22 19.36
CA GLY A 333 15.13 -12.48 20.11
C GLY A 333 13.76 -12.84 20.70
N LYS A 334 12.69 -12.40 20.08
CA LYS A 334 11.32 -12.69 20.52
C LYS A 334 10.87 -14.02 19.93
N MET A 335 10.41 -14.94 20.76
CA MET A 335 10.02 -16.33 20.42
C MET A 335 11.15 -17.22 19.87
N VAL A 336 12.24 -16.66 19.36
CA VAL A 336 13.47 -17.36 18.92
C VAL A 336 14.68 -16.70 19.56
N PRO A 337 15.82 -17.41 19.74
CA PRO A 337 17.06 -16.77 20.21
C PRO A 337 17.51 -15.65 19.25
N ALA A 338 17.97 -14.53 19.82
CA ALA A 338 18.48 -13.42 19.03
C ALA A 338 19.73 -13.85 18.21
N ASP A 339 19.71 -13.55 16.92
CA ASP A 339 20.82 -13.78 16.00
C ASP A 339 20.91 -12.62 15.00
N ALA A 340 21.84 -11.70 15.25
CA ALA A 340 22.02 -10.51 14.43
C ALA A 340 22.46 -10.81 13.00
N LYS A 341 23.13 -11.94 12.76
CA LYS A 341 23.56 -12.34 11.42
C LYS A 341 22.37 -12.83 10.59
N VAL A 342 21.54 -13.68 11.19
CA VAL A 342 20.30 -14.14 10.56
C VAL A 342 19.36 -12.95 10.32
N ALA A 343 19.25 -12.05 11.30
CA ALA A 343 18.46 -10.81 11.13
C ALA A 343 18.97 -9.95 9.96
N GLU A 344 20.31 -9.76 9.84
CA GLU A 344 20.92 -9.05 8.71
C GLU A 344 20.54 -9.68 7.37
N GLU A 345 20.62 -11.01 7.25
CA GLU A 345 20.29 -11.74 6.02
C GLU A 345 18.83 -11.52 5.59
N HIS A 346 17.89 -11.52 6.54
CA HIS A 346 16.48 -11.28 6.28
C HIS A 346 16.21 -9.81 5.92
N PHE A 347 16.76 -8.85 6.66
CA PHE A 347 16.59 -7.44 6.34
C PHE A 347 17.17 -7.09 4.97
N GLN A 348 18.31 -7.67 4.57
CA GLN A 348 18.89 -7.46 3.24
C GLN A 348 17.97 -7.90 2.10
N LYS A 349 17.14 -8.93 2.30
CA LYS A 349 16.13 -9.36 1.31
C LYS A 349 14.94 -8.42 1.23
N ALA A 350 14.66 -7.67 2.31
CA ALA A 350 13.59 -6.71 2.37
C ALA A 350 13.99 -5.30 1.88
N VAL A 351 15.28 -4.98 1.82
CA VAL A 351 15.80 -3.67 1.35
C VAL A 351 15.23 -3.29 -0.02
N GLY A 352 14.87 -2.02 -0.16
CA GLY A 352 14.28 -1.46 -1.39
C GLY A 352 12.80 -1.76 -1.58
N ARG A 353 12.21 -2.60 -0.71
CA ARG A 353 10.77 -2.91 -0.69
C ARG A 353 10.11 -2.56 0.65
N GLU A 354 10.90 -2.56 1.73
CA GLU A 354 10.46 -2.23 3.11
C GLU A 354 11.43 -1.21 3.72
N VAL A 355 10.96 0.00 3.96
CA VAL A 355 11.79 1.11 4.48
C VAL A 355 12.39 0.77 5.86
N ALA A 356 11.62 0.08 6.70
CA ALA A 356 12.09 -0.33 8.02
C ALA A 356 13.28 -1.31 7.97
N ALA A 357 13.48 -2.05 6.87
CA ALA A 357 14.64 -2.94 6.72
C ALA A 357 15.96 -2.16 6.76
N ASP A 358 16.01 -1.01 6.07
CA ASP A 358 17.17 -0.12 6.12
C ASP A 358 17.43 0.42 7.54
N TYR A 359 16.38 0.77 8.27
CA TYR A 359 16.51 1.21 9.66
C TYR A 359 17.14 0.12 10.55
N TYR A 360 16.62 -1.10 10.49
CA TYR A 360 17.15 -2.21 11.30
C TYR A 360 18.58 -2.59 10.91
N LEU A 361 18.93 -2.61 9.62
CA LEU A 361 20.32 -2.80 9.17
C LEU A 361 21.22 -1.70 9.72
N GLY A 362 20.79 -0.46 9.63
CA GLY A 362 21.51 0.66 10.23
C GLY A 362 21.74 0.49 11.73
N GLN A 363 20.74 -0.01 12.48
CA GLN A 363 20.86 -0.31 13.91
C GLN A 363 21.87 -1.45 14.18
N ILE A 364 21.82 -2.55 13.42
CA ILE A 364 22.76 -3.67 13.54
C ILE A 364 24.20 -3.18 13.37
N TYR A 365 24.47 -2.41 12.32
CA TYR A 365 25.79 -1.91 12.00
C TYR A 365 26.28 -0.85 13.00
N ARG A 366 25.40 0.07 13.45
CA ARG A 366 25.72 1.10 14.42
C ARG A 366 26.02 0.54 15.80
N ARG A 367 25.26 -0.46 16.24
CA ARG A 367 25.41 -1.06 17.57
C ARG A 367 26.51 -2.10 17.64
N GLY A 368 27.00 -2.57 16.49
CA GLY A 368 28.08 -3.55 16.41
C GLY A 368 27.63 -4.97 16.76
N TYR A 369 26.37 -5.30 16.52
CA TYR A 369 25.80 -6.62 16.85
C TYR A 369 26.47 -7.77 16.06
N LEU A 370 27.19 -7.47 14.97
CA LEU A 370 28.01 -8.43 14.21
C LEU A 370 29.45 -8.53 14.70
N GLY A 371 29.71 -8.16 15.97
CA GLY A 371 31.04 -8.20 16.60
C GLY A 371 31.85 -6.94 16.45
N LYS A 372 31.51 -6.03 15.52
CA LYS A 372 32.11 -4.70 15.36
C LYS A 372 31.18 -3.71 14.76
N VAL A 373 31.44 -2.42 14.96
CA VAL A 373 30.68 -1.30 14.37
C VAL A 373 31.10 -1.11 12.92
N TYR A 374 30.13 -0.82 12.06
CA TYR A 374 30.32 -0.50 10.64
C TYR A 374 29.70 0.88 10.35
N PRO A 375 30.37 1.99 10.71
CA PRO A 375 29.75 3.31 10.76
C PRO A 375 29.29 3.81 9.39
N GLN A 376 30.02 3.51 8.30
CA GLN A 376 29.61 3.91 6.96
C GLN A 376 28.32 3.17 6.52
N LYS A 377 28.28 1.84 6.68
CA LYS A 377 27.07 1.06 6.38
C LYS A 377 25.88 1.53 7.22
N ALA A 378 26.12 1.82 8.52
CA ALA A 378 25.09 2.32 9.40
C ALA A 378 24.52 3.65 8.90
N LEU A 379 25.40 4.58 8.50
CA LEU A 379 24.97 5.89 7.99
C LEU A 379 24.19 5.76 6.68
N ASP A 380 24.68 4.96 5.73
CA ASP A 380 24.07 4.78 4.43
C ASP A 380 22.63 4.24 4.56
N HIS A 381 22.42 3.19 5.34
CA HIS A 381 21.10 2.61 5.58
C HIS A 381 20.21 3.53 6.39
N LEU A 382 20.70 4.17 7.45
CA LEU A 382 19.88 5.10 8.26
C LEU A 382 19.46 6.34 7.45
N LEU A 383 20.35 6.90 6.60
CA LEU A 383 19.97 8.01 5.70
C LEU A 383 18.89 7.59 4.69
N THR A 384 19.04 6.38 4.13
CA THR A 384 18.04 5.83 3.24
C THR A 384 16.68 5.71 3.96
N ALA A 385 16.67 5.11 5.15
CA ALA A 385 15.45 4.99 5.95
C ALA A 385 14.84 6.37 6.30
N ALA A 386 15.64 7.31 6.81
CA ALA A 386 15.19 8.64 7.22
C ALA A 386 14.58 9.43 6.04
N ARG A 387 15.21 9.39 4.87
CA ARG A 387 14.75 10.09 3.67
C ARG A 387 13.52 9.45 3.03
N ASN A 388 13.24 8.18 3.35
CA ASN A 388 12.02 7.48 2.95
C ASN A 388 10.95 7.44 4.07
N GLY A 389 11.05 8.33 5.08
CA GLY A 389 9.99 8.55 6.06
C GLY A 389 10.11 7.76 7.37
N GLN A 390 11.17 6.98 7.59
CA GLN A 390 11.37 6.29 8.87
C GLN A 390 11.82 7.28 9.96
N ASN A 391 10.89 7.80 10.73
CA ASN A 391 11.10 8.86 11.72
C ASN A 391 12.18 8.54 12.77
N SER A 392 12.22 7.30 13.27
CA SER A 392 13.21 6.84 14.25
C SER A 392 14.66 6.82 13.74
N ALA A 393 14.86 6.89 12.42
CA ALA A 393 16.19 6.88 11.82
C ALA A 393 16.95 8.17 12.08
N ASP A 394 16.30 9.33 12.16
CA ASP A 394 16.95 10.62 12.46
C ASP A 394 17.61 10.62 13.82
N PHE A 395 16.92 10.10 14.82
CA PHE A 395 17.53 9.98 16.16
C PHE A 395 18.72 9.02 16.18
N ALA A 396 18.62 7.90 15.44
CA ALA A 396 19.73 6.95 15.33
C ALA A 396 20.95 7.57 14.62
N ILE A 397 20.74 8.41 13.60
CA ILE A 397 21.81 9.16 12.91
C ILE A 397 22.42 10.21 13.86
N ALA A 398 21.59 10.96 14.60
CA ALA A 398 22.07 11.91 15.59
C ALA A 398 22.97 11.24 16.63
N GLN A 399 22.58 10.06 17.12
CA GLN A 399 23.41 9.26 18.03
C GLN A 399 24.69 8.75 17.38
N LEU A 400 24.66 8.36 16.11
CA LEU A 400 25.85 7.91 15.37
C LEU A 400 26.89 9.03 15.31
N PHE A 401 26.48 10.24 14.93
CA PHE A 401 27.37 11.41 14.83
C PHE A 401 27.82 11.94 16.20
N SER A 402 26.98 11.94 17.22
CA SER A 402 27.34 12.44 18.54
C SER A 402 28.31 11.52 19.29
N GLN A 403 28.13 10.18 19.16
CA GLN A 403 28.93 9.21 19.87
C GLN A 403 30.28 8.93 19.18
N GLY A 404 30.36 9.10 17.86
CA GLY A 404 31.60 8.84 17.09
C GLY A 404 32.11 7.41 17.20
N LYS A 405 31.24 6.41 17.45
CA LYS A 405 31.66 5.01 17.54
C LYS A 405 32.21 4.52 16.20
N GLY A 406 33.51 4.24 16.16
CA GLY A 406 34.21 3.82 14.95
C GLY A 406 34.54 4.94 13.96
N THR A 407 34.22 6.21 14.30
CA THR A 407 34.55 7.43 13.56
C THR A 407 34.92 8.56 14.54
N LYS A 408 35.12 9.77 14.04
CA LYS A 408 35.16 10.97 14.89
C LYS A 408 33.76 11.52 15.10
N PRO A 409 33.43 12.05 16.30
CA PRO A 409 32.19 12.77 16.50
C PRO A 409 32.05 13.95 15.54
N ASP A 410 30.83 14.17 15.04
CA ASP A 410 30.48 15.31 14.20
C ASP A 410 29.28 16.06 14.82
N PRO A 411 29.55 17.07 15.67
CA PRO A 411 28.48 17.77 16.37
C PRO A 411 27.56 18.58 15.44
N LEU A 412 28.04 18.99 14.23
CA LEU A 412 27.17 19.69 13.28
C LEU A 412 26.08 18.79 12.73
N ASN A 413 26.47 17.62 12.20
CA ASN A 413 25.50 16.66 11.70
C ASN A 413 24.68 16.05 12.84
N ALA A 414 25.25 15.83 14.02
CA ALA A 414 24.50 15.42 15.20
C ALA A 414 23.38 16.44 15.54
N TYR A 415 23.67 17.74 15.45
CA TYR A 415 22.65 18.80 15.63
C TYR A 415 21.56 18.69 14.57
N VAL A 416 21.92 18.62 13.28
CA VAL A 416 20.96 18.54 12.16
C VAL A 416 19.94 17.44 12.39
N PHE A 417 20.43 16.19 12.59
CA PHE A 417 19.56 15.05 12.75
C PHE A 417 18.81 15.01 14.08
N SER A 418 19.35 15.60 15.15
CA SER A 418 18.61 15.76 16.40
C SER A 418 17.43 16.74 16.26
N GLN A 419 17.60 17.83 15.48
CA GLN A 419 16.51 18.77 15.20
C GLN A 419 15.42 18.16 14.32
N LEU A 420 15.81 17.31 13.34
CA LEU A 420 14.85 16.56 12.50
C LEU A 420 14.06 15.57 13.36
N ALA A 421 14.70 14.79 14.21
CA ALA A 421 14.05 13.89 15.15
C ALA A 421 13.11 14.61 16.12
N LEU A 422 13.48 15.82 16.56
CA LEU A 422 12.65 16.66 17.44
C LEU A 422 11.38 17.12 16.72
N ALA A 423 11.53 17.55 15.47
CA ALA A 423 10.39 17.95 14.63
C ALA A 423 9.37 16.84 14.41
N GLN A 424 9.79 15.58 14.54
CA GLN A 424 8.95 14.38 14.44
C GLN A 424 8.45 13.88 15.81
N ASN A 425 8.56 14.70 16.85
CA ASN A 425 8.14 14.39 18.23
C ASN A 425 8.81 13.14 18.84
N THR A 426 10.05 12.79 18.42
CA THR A 426 10.80 11.69 19.03
C THR A 426 11.18 12.05 20.48
N PRO A 427 10.64 11.39 21.52
CA PRO A 427 10.78 11.84 22.91
C PRO A 427 12.24 11.94 23.38
N GLN A 428 13.09 11.00 22.96
CA GLN A 428 14.50 10.93 23.35
C GLN A 428 15.37 11.98 22.63
N ALA A 429 14.86 12.63 21.58
CA ALA A 429 15.60 13.62 20.82
C ALA A 429 15.80 14.95 21.59
N THR A 430 14.89 15.27 22.51
CA THR A 430 14.91 16.56 23.24
C THR A 430 16.20 16.75 24.03
N GLU A 431 16.56 15.80 24.88
CA GLU A 431 17.76 15.87 25.69
C GLU A 431 19.05 15.90 24.85
N LEU A 432 19.11 15.05 23.82
CA LEU A 432 20.24 14.99 22.90
C LEU A 432 20.41 16.32 22.15
N ALA A 433 19.33 16.88 21.60
CA ALA A 433 19.35 18.14 20.87
C ALA A 433 19.78 19.31 21.74
N GLN A 434 19.27 19.41 22.97
CA GLN A 434 19.68 20.43 23.93
C GLN A 434 21.15 20.30 24.29
N THR A 435 21.63 19.09 24.57
CA THR A 435 23.03 18.85 24.90
C THR A 435 23.97 19.27 23.76
N ILE A 436 23.66 18.89 22.52
CA ILE A 436 24.46 19.26 21.35
C ILE A 436 24.42 20.76 21.12
N GLN A 437 23.23 21.39 21.21
CA GLN A 437 23.09 22.84 21.02
C GLN A 437 23.91 23.67 21.99
N THR A 438 23.95 23.28 23.27
CA THR A 438 24.73 24.00 24.29
C THR A 438 26.24 23.84 24.12
N GLN A 439 26.69 22.80 23.43
CA GLN A 439 28.12 22.53 23.18
C GLN A 439 28.64 23.19 21.90
N LEU A 440 27.75 23.63 21.00
CA LEU A 440 28.15 24.26 19.75
C LEU A 440 28.43 25.75 19.94
N PRO A 441 29.61 26.23 19.48
CA PRO A 441 29.88 27.67 19.40
C PRO A 441 28.86 28.36 18.45
N PRO A 442 28.59 29.68 18.64
CA PRO A 442 27.58 30.41 17.87
C PRO A 442 27.79 30.37 16.33
N ASP A 443 29.03 30.46 15.88
CA ASP A 443 29.40 30.39 14.47
C ASP A 443 29.10 28.97 13.89
N ARG A 444 29.44 27.92 14.64
CA ARG A 444 29.14 26.54 14.26
C ARG A 444 27.64 26.21 14.31
N LEU A 445 26.90 26.85 15.24
CA LEU A 445 25.46 26.72 15.29
C LEU A 445 24.79 27.31 14.02
N ALA A 446 25.27 28.48 13.56
CA ALA A 446 24.77 29.06 12.30
C ALA A 446 25.05 28.15 11.09
N GLU A 447 26.21 27.51 11.05
CA GLU A 447 26.54 26.51 10.02
C GLU A 447 25.61 25.29 10.09
N ALA A 448 25.38 24.74 11.30
CA ALA A 448 24.47 23.61 11.51
C ALA A 448 23.04 23.92 11.08
N GLN A 449 22.55 25.14 11.36
CA GLN A 449 21.21 25.57 10.90
C GLN A 449 21.12 25.68 9.39
N ARG A 450 22.20 26.07 8.70
CA ARG A 450 22.26 26.05 7.24
C ARG A 450 22.19 24.63 6.68
N LEU A 451 22.94 23.70 7.28
CA LEU A 451 22.90 22.27 6.89
C LEU A 451 21.52 21.66 7.14
N LEU A 452 20.85 22.01 8.24
CA LEU A 452 19.48 21.57 8.52
C LEU A 452 18.52 21.99 7.39
N LYS A 453 18.57 23.25 6.96
CA LYS A 453 17.75 23.73 5.84
C LYS A 453 18.07 23.00 4.53
N GLN A 454 19.33 22.65 4.29
CA GLN A 454 19.72 21.87 3.11
C GLN A 454 19.14 20.46 3.16
N GLU A 455 19.23 19.76 4.30
CA GLU A 455 18.66 18.41 4.44
C GLU A 455 17.13 18.44 4.33
N GLN A 456 16.47 19.44 4.92
CA GLN A 456 15.01 19.64 4.76
C GLN A 456 14.62 19.85 3.30
N ALA A 457 15.40 20.61 2.54
CA ALA A 457 15.17 20.82 1.12
C ALA A 457 15.34 19.52 0.30
N VAL A 458 16.36 18.70 0.62
CA VAL A 458 16.56 17.38 0.01
C VAL A 458 15.35 16.49 0.28
N ARG A 459 14.85 16.45 1.51
CA ARG A 459 13.68 15.64 1.88
C ARG A 459 12.40 16.15 1.22
N GLY A 460 12.19 17.47 1.17
CA GLY A 460 11.05 18.06 0.46
C GLY A 460 11.03 17.75 -1.03
N ALA A 461 12.21 17.51 -1.64
CA ALA A 461 12.32 17.07 -3.03
C ALA A 461 12.10 15.54 -3.19
N LEU A 462 12.36 14.75 -2.14
CA LEU A 462 12.24 13.29 -2.15
C LEU A 462 10.88 12.81 -1.61
N SER A 463 10.30 13.58 -0.69
CA SER A 463 9.03 13.27 -0.04
C SER A 463 8.08 14.42 -0.32
N PRO A 464 7.03 14.26 -1.11
CA PRO A 464 5.88 15.12 -0.95
C PRO A 464 5.44 14.97 0.52
N ASN A 465 5.10 16.11 1.17
CA ASN A 465 4.49 16.10 2.50
C ASN A 465 3.28 15.16 2.47
N THR A 466 3.50 13.92 2.80
CA THR A 466 2.44 12.95 3.09
C THR A 466 2.25 12.96 4.60
N PRO A 467 1.26 13.70 5.10
CA PRO A 467 0.64 13.28 6.36
C PRO A 467 0.04 11.90 6.09
N GLU A 468 -0.04 11.05 7.08
CA GLU A 468 -0.60 9.69 7.16
C GLU A 468 -1.87 9.39 6.31
N LEU A 469 -1.88 9.78 5.04
CA LEU A 469 -2.94 9.54 4.08
C LEU A 469 -2.91 8.13 3.50
N HIS A 470 -1.81 7.39 3.76
CA HIS A 470 -1.70 5.96 3.49
C HIS A 470 -2.73 5.11 4.25
N ALA A 471 -3.29 5.61 5.35
CA ALA A 471 -4.34 4.92 6.11
C ALA A 471 -5.62 4.67 5.31
N LEU A 472 -5.90 5.45 4.29
CA LEU A 472 -7.06 5.23 3.40
C LEU A 472 -6.71 4.45 2.12
N GLN A 473 -5.43 4.28 1.82
CA GLN A 473 -4.98 3.48 0.67
C GLN A 473 -4.24 2.22 1.07
N GLU A 474 -3.42 2.26 2.11
CA GLU A 474 -2.71 1.11 2.67
C GLU A 474 -2.29 1.48 4.09
N GLU A 475 -2.97 0.98 5.11
CA GLU A 475 -2.40 0.92 6.44
C GLU A 475 -1.35 -0.21 6.46
N ASP A 476 -0.16 0.09 5.96
CA ASP A 476 1.02 -0.58 6.44
C ASP A 476 1.35 0.04 7.79
N GLY A 477 0.84 -0.59 8.84
CA GLY A 477 0.99 -0.13 10.20
C GLY A 477 2.44 0.15 10.53
N GLU A 478 2.82 1.43 10.57
CA GLU A 478 4.01 1.87 11.26
C GLU A 478 3.68 1.95 12.74
N GLU A 479 4.19 0.97 13.48
CA GLU A 479 4.31 1.06 14.92
C GLU A 479 5.20 2.25 15.27
N SER A 480 4.57 3.32 15.74
CA SER A 480 5.23 4.31 16.57
C SER A 480 5.43 3.73 17.98
N GLN A 481 6.57 3.09 18.27
CA GLN A 481 7.19 2.96 19.59
C GLN A 481 8.71 3.01 19.51
#